data_18c73da973305bf628208254b041c5b5
#
_entry.id   18c73da973305bf628208254b041c5b5
#
_cell.length_a   1.000
_cell.length_b   1.000
_cell.length_c   1.000
_cell.angle_alpha   90.00
_cell.angle_beta   90.00
_cell.angle_gamma   90.00
#
_symmetry.space_group_name_H-M   'P 1'
#
loop_
_entity.id
_entity.type
_entity.pdbx_description
1 polymer ?
#
loop_
_entity_poly.entity_id
_entity_poly.type
_entity_poly.pdbx_seq_one_letter_code
_entity_poly.pdbx_strand_id
1 'polypeptide(L)'
;MICVGLMCLSPLLIDLIYFEFNYSCFIIPGVFSVILGYICMKTLDKYSSNKMKLKHGMMISSIAWMWAGIVGGVVISLATGTDFLNGIFESTSALTGTGITMFDNVEILPHSILFFRAFEQWVGGLGVVVMVIGVLTRPGTATAKLYQSEAREERLKPSVKTTLKKTIEIYLIYTIAGIILYLLAGMPTFDSICNTFCMIATGGMSIKNANIGYYHNDLIYLISIVLMILGATSFLAHYKIIKTKGKSLIQDLQFKTLICIITFVTIILYLASHIVPIDLLFTVTSSITTTGANVQLASTMAGWPSFILVILMILMLMGGSSGSTVGAIKLYRVITYVKAIYRHIKEILSPDGRVIPIKISGRRVSEKEIGKTGNFITLYLVIIAITWIIFCFYGYPPFDSLFSIISLQGNNGLDIGVLNNTLNPVLKIVSVLNMWVGRLEIYPVLVLFRACLLYTSPSPR
;
A
#
# COMPACT_ATOMS: atom_id res chain seq x y z
N MET A 1 -5.13 17.91 6.15
CA MET A 1 -5.52 18.95 5.19
C MET A 1 -4.33 19.82 4.78
N ILE A 2 -3.65 20.57 5.67
CA ILE A 2 -2.50 21.42 5.30
C ILE A 2 -1.41 20.62 4.56
N CYS A 3 -0.98 19.49 5.09
CA CYS A 3 0.05 18.66 4.44
C CYS A 3 -0.41 18.07 3.09
N VAL A 4 -1.69 17.74 2.95
CA VAL A 4 -2.27 17.32 1.67
C VAL A 4 -2.21 18.47 0.65
N GLY A 5 -2.56 19.68 1.07
CA GLY A 5 -2.43 20.84 0.20
C GLY A 5 -0.98 21.11 -0.25
N LEU A 6 -0.01 20.97 0.66
CA LEU A 6 1.42 21.09 0.31
C LEU A 6 1.88 19.98 -0.65
N MET A 7 1.36 18.75 -0.48
CA MET A 7 1.60 17.64 -1.41
C MET A 7 1.09 17.98 -2.82
N CYS A 8 -0.11 18.55 -2.93
CA CYS A 8 -0.67 18.96 -4.22
C CYS A 8 0.12 20.10 -4.91
N LEU A 9 0.88 20.88 -4.16
CA LEU A 9 1.73 21.97 -4.71
C LEU A 9 3.10 21.45 -5.20
N SER A 10 3.50 20.24 -4.81
CA SER A 10 4.83 19.68 -5.17
C SER A 10 5.07 19.56 -6.68
N PRO A 11 4.07 19.19 -7.56
CA PRO A 11 4.29 19.06 -8.98
C PRO A 11 4.51 20.38 -9.72
N LEU A 12 4.25 21.52 -9.08
CA LEU A 12 4.50 22.85 -9.69
C LEU A 12 5.94 23.01 -10.17
N LEU A 13 6.91 22.39 -9.47
CA LEU A 13 8.30 22.43 -9.89
C LEU A 13 8.49 21.70 -11.24
N ILE A 14 7.83 20.56 -11.43
CA ILE A 14 7.89 19.79 -12.67
C ILE A 14 7.15 20.50 -13.78
N ASP A 15 5.96 21.06 -13.48
CA ASP A 15 5.16 21.85 -14.41
C ASP A 15 5.97 23.06 -14.97
N LEU A 16 6.76 23.70 -14.11
CA LEU A 16 7.65 24.78 -14.50
C LEU A 16 8.83 24.30 -15.35
N ILE A 17 9.46 23.16 -15.00
CA ILE A 17 10.61 22.60 -15.74
C ILE A 17 10.21 22.18 -17.16
N TYR A 18 9.02 21.60 -17.32
CA TYR A 18 8.52 21.11 -18.61
C TYR A 18 7.64 22.10 -19.35
N PHE A 19 7.40 23.31 -18.80
CA PHE A 19 6.57 24.39 -19.39
C PHE A 19 5.16 23.92 -19.79
N GLU A 20 4.50 23.13 -18.90
CA GLU A 20 3.18 22.55 -19.21
C GLU A 20 2.00 23.47 -18.91
N PHE A 21 2.22 24.55 -18.13
CA PHE A 21 1.23 25.58 -17.75
C PHE A 21 -0.04 25.06 -17.04
N ASN A 22 0.06 23.95 -16.33
CA ASN A 22 -1.03 23.35 -15.55
C ASN A 22 -1.10 23.88 -14.10
N TYR A 23 -0.36 24.94 -13.78
CA TYR A 23 -0.19 25.43 -12.40
C TYR A 23 -1.51 25.70 -11.66
N SER A 24 -2.56 26.17 -12.36
CA SER A 24 -3.87 26.41 -11.73
C SER A 24 -4.50 25.13 -11.16
N CYS A 25 -4.29 24.00 -11.83
CA CYS A 25 -4.83 22.68 -11.41
C CYS A 25 -4.22 22.19 -10.10
N PHE A 26 -3.00 22.62 -9.78
CA PHE A 26 -2.31 22.30 -8.53
C PHE A 26 -2.55 23.37 -7.45
N ILE A 27 -2.52 24.65 -7.82
CA ILE A 27 -2.62 25.78 -6.87
C ILE A 27 -4.01 25.84 -6.27
N ILE A 28 -5.08 25.74 -7.06
CA ILE A 28 -6.44 25.92 -6.57
C ILE A 28 -6.80 24.85 -5.50
N PRO A 29 -6.71 23.52 -5.76
CA PRO A 29 -7.02 22.52 -4.75
C PRO A 29 -6.01 22.54 -3.59
N GLY A 30 -4.72 22.78 -3.89
CA GLY A 30 -3.66 22.82 -2.89
C GLY A 30 -3.87 23.94 -1.87
N VAL A 31 -4.06 25.17 -2.34
CA VAL A 31 -4.32 26.35 -1.49
C VAL A 31 -5.65 26.21 -0.76
N PHE A 32 -6.71 25.72 -1.42
CA PHE A 32 -8.00 25.43 -0.77
C PHE A 32 -7.83 24.47 0.41
N SER A 33 -7.10 23.38 0.22
CA SER A 33 -6.85 22.39 1.28
C SER A 33 -6.01 22.97 2.43
N VAL A 34 -5.03 23.84 2.15
CA VAL A 34 -4.24 24.55 3.17
C VAL A 34 -5.12 25.50 3.97
N ILE A 35 -5.89 26.36 3.29
CA ILE A 35 -6.76 27.35 3.93
C ILE A 35 -7.80 26.64 4.80
N LEU A 36 -8.49 25.64 4.26
CA LEU A 36 -9.48 24.88 5.01
C LEU A 36 -8.86 24.21 6.24
N GLY A 37 -7.68 23.62 6.09
CA GLY A 37 -6.94 23.01 7.20
C GLY A 37 -6.54 24.02 8.27
N TYR A 38 -6.14 25.23 7.87
CA TYR A 38 -5.82 26.32 8.80
C TYR A 38 -7.06 26.83 9.54
N ILE A 39 -8.17 27.03 8.84
CA ILE A 39 -9.46 27.40 9.44
C ILE A 39 -9.90 26.36 10.46
N CYS A 40 -9.91 25.08 10.08
CA CYS A 40 -10.25 23.98 10.99
C CYS A 40 -9.35 23.96 12.23
N MET A 41 -8.05 24.14 12.08
CA MET A 41 -7.10 24.19 13.19
C MET A 41 -7.44 25.32 14.15
N LYS A 42 -7.71 26.54 13.64
CA LYS A 42 -7.99 27.73 14.45
C LYS A 42 -9.36 27.68 15.13
N THR A 43 -10.40 27.22 14.41
CA THR A 43 -11.78 27.19 14.94
C THR A 43 -12.04 26.04 15.91
N LEU A 44 -11.38 24.90 15.70
CA LEU A 44 -11.56 23.70 16.52
C LEU A 44 -10.57 23.60 17.69
N ASP A 45 -9.59 24.48 17.79
CA ASP A 45 -8.59 24.50 18.87
C ASP A 45 -9.22 24.56 20.26
N LYS A 46 -10.31 25.31 20.40
CA LYS A 46 -11.10 25.41 21.65
C LYS A 46 -11.72 24.08 22.12
N TYR A 47 -11.87 23.13 21.22
CA TYR A 47 -12.38 21.77 21.51
C TYR A 47 -11.24 20.75 21.65
N SER A 48 -10.00 21.19 21.56
CA SER A 48 -8.82 20.34 21.64
C SER A 48 -8.73 19.68 23.01
N SER A 49 -8.53 18.37 23.05
CA SER A 49 -8.35 17.58 24.25
C SER A 49 -6.97 16.96 24.29
N ASN A 50 -6.24 17.15 25.39
CA ASN A 50 -4.94 16.52 25.62
C ASN A 50 -5.00 14.98 25.76
N LYS A 51 -6.20 14.39 25.85
CA LYS A 51 -6.40 12.95 26.05
C LYS A 51 -6.89 12.27 24.77
N MET A 52 -6.01 12.09 23.78
CA MET A 52 -6.33 11.32 22.57
C MET A 52 -6.42 9.80 22.93
N LYS A 53 -7.54 9.16 22.55
CA LYS A 53 -7.71 7.69 22.60
C LYS A 53 -7.37 7.08 21.23
N LEU A 54 -7.07 5.77 21.18
CA LEU A 54 -6.75 5.06 19.93
C LEU A 54 -7.86 5.22 18.86
N LYS A 55 -9.14 5.19 19.27
CA LYS A 55 -10.28 5.42 18.38
C LYS A 55 -10.22 6.76 17.65
N HIS A 56 -9.78 7.82 18.33
CA HIS A 56 -9.64 9.15 17.70
C HIS A 56 -8.52 9.15 16.65
N GLY A 57 -7.41 8.45 16.92
CA GLY A 57 -6.33 8.26 15.94
C GLY A 57 -6.82 7.53 14.68
N MET A 58 -7.59 6.43 14.86
CA MET A 58 -8.17 5.66 13.76
C MET A 58 -9.11 6.52 12.89
N MET A 59 -9.99 7.32 13.51
CA MET A 59 -10.89 8.22 12.78
C MET A 59 -10.12 9.30 12.00
N ILE A 60 -9.11 9.91 12.63
CA ILE A 60 -8.27 10.94 11.99
C ILE A 60 -7.52 10.35 10.79
N SER A 61 -6.92 9.18 10.94
CA SER A 61 -6.27 8.47 9.85
C SER A 61 -7.23 8.23 8.69
N SER A 62 -8.40 7.66 8.96
CA SER A 62 -9.39 7.34 7.92
C SER A 62 -9.83 8.59 7.16
N ILE A 63 -10.15 9.67 7.87
CA ILE A 63 -10.57 10.94 7.25
C ILE A 63 -9.40 11.58 6.47
N ALA A 64 -8.18 11.52 6.98
CA ALA A 64 -7.01 12.10 6.31
C ALA A 64 -6.72 11.42 4.96
N TRP A 65 -6.82 10.10 4.88
CA TRP A 65 -6.66 9.33 3.65
C TRP A 65 -7.78 9.62 2.64
N MET A 66 -9.03 9.65 3.09
CA MET A 66 -10.16 10.00 2.23
C MET A 66 -10.03 11.41 1.68
N TRP A 67 -9.67 12.38 2.54
CA TRP A 67 -9.43 13.76 2.12
C TRP A 67 -8.33 13.87 1.08
N ALA A 68 -7.21 13.16 1.28
CA ALA A 68 -6.09 13.17 0.34
C ALA A 68 -6.50 12.63 -1.03
N GLY A 69 -7.23 11.50 -1.08
CA GLY A 69 -7.74 10.93 -2.34
C GLY A 69 -8.73 11.83 -3.07
N ILE A 70 -9.61 12.53 -2.33
CA ILE A 70 -10.55 13.49 -2.95
C ILE A 70 -9.81 14.70 -3.53
N VAL A 71 -8.91 15.34 -2.76
CA VAL A 71 -8.19 16.54 -3.22
C VAL A 71 -7.23 16.20 -4.36
N GLY A 72 -6.50 15.07 -4.27
CA GLY A 72 -5.66 14.59 -5.37
C GLY A 72 -6.48 14.25 -6.62
N GLY A 73 -7.67 13.66 -6.43
CA GLY A 73 -8.61 13.41 -7.52
C GLY A 73 -9.08 14.67 -8.24
N VAL A 74 -9.32 15.76 -7.49
CA VAL A 74 -9.63 17.09 -8.09
C VAL A 74 -8.45 17.59 -8.93
N VAL A 75 -7.22 17.48 -8.43
CA VAL A 75 -6.00 17.85 -9.17
C VAL A 75 -5.93 17.10 -10.50
N ILE A 76 -6.05 15.77 -10.46
CA ILE A 76 -5.96 14.92 -11.64
C ILE A 76 -7.08 15.26 -12.63
N SER A 77 -8.33 15.40 -12.16
CA SER A 77 -9.46 15.71 -13.03
C SER A 77 -9.32 17.08 -13.71
N LEU A 78 -8.87 18.10 -12.99
CA LEU A 78 -8.67 19.45 -13.56
C LEU A 78 -7.54 19.47 -14.60
N ALA A 79 -6.45 18.74 -14.37
CA ALA A 79 -5.29 18.77 -15.24
C ALA A 79 -5.44 17.89 -16.50
N THR A 80 -6.23 16.81 -16.42
CA THR A 80 -6.38 15.85 -17.52
C THR A 80 -7.73 15.92 -18.22
N GLY A 81 -8.70 16.66 -17.66
CA GLY A 81 -10.08 16.70 -18.17
C GLY A 81 -10.86 15.40 -17.97
N THR A 82 -10.32 14.43 -17.21
CA THR A 82 -11.03 13.17 -16.93
C THR A 82 -12.19 13.39 -15.96
N ASP A 83 -13.16 12.46 -15.98
CA ASP A 83 -14.27 12.47 -15.03
C ASP A 83 -13.79 12.48 -13.58
N PHE A 84 -14.51 13.20 -12.72
CA PHE A 84 -14.15 13.39 -11.31
C PHE A 84 -14.01 12.07 -10.55
N LEU A 85 -14.87 11.08 -10.84
CA LEU A 85 -14.80 9.78 -10.21
C LEU A 85 -13.55 9.00 -10.64
N ASN A 86 -13.15 9.12 -11.92
CA ASN A 86 -11.91 8.55 -12.41
C ASN A 86 -10.70 9.21 -11.75
N GLY A 87 -10.72 10.54 -11.57
CA GLY A 87 -9.68 11.27 -10.84
C GLY A 87 -9.55 10.82 -9.39
N ILE A 88 -10.67 10.63 -8.67
CA ILE A 88 -10.66 10.10 -7.30
C ILE A 88 -10.12 8.67 -7.27
N PHE A 89 -10.52 7.82 -8.22
CA PHE A 89 -10.01 6.46 -8.33
C PHE A 89 -8.49 6.47 -8.51
N GLU A 90 -8.00 7.25 -9.46
CA GLU A 90 -6.58 7.37 -9.80
C GLU A 90 -5.73 7.84 -8.59
N SER A 91 -6.13 8.94 -7.94
CA SER A 91 -5.45 9.45 -6.75
C SER A 91 -5.52 8.47 -5.57
N THR A 92 -6.69 7.83 -5.34
CA THR A 92 -6.81 6.82 -4.29
C THR A 92 -5.93 5.62 -4.59
N SER A 93 -5.89 5.16 -5.84
CA SER A 93 -5.02 4.07 -6.29
C SER A 93 -3.54 4.42 -6.09
N ALA A 94 -3.15 5.65 -6.42
CA ALA A 94 -1.80 6.15 -6.17
C ALA A 94 -1.47 6.18 -4.67
N LEU A 95 -2.26 6.88 -3.87
CA LEU A 95 -2.03 7.04 -2.43
C LEU A 95 -2.01 5.72 -1.67
N THR A 96 -2.94 4.81 -1.98
CA THR A 96 -3.00 3.51 -1.28
C THR A 96 -1.90 2.55 -1.72
N GLY A 97 -1.16 2.87 -2.80
CA GLY A 97 -0.15 2.01 -3.38
C GLY A 97 -0.78 0.83 -4.13
N THR A 98 -2.01 0.98 -4.62
CA THR A 98 -2.67 -0.06 -5.43
C THR A 98 -2.12 -0.08 -6.85
N GLY A 99 -1.91 1.07 -7.49
CA GLY A 99 -1.23 1.13 -8.78
C GLY A 99 -2.10 0.91 -10.02
N ILE A 100 -3.40 0.66 -9.88
CA ILE A 100 -4.34 0.52 -11.01
C ILE A 100 -4.67 1.90 -11.55
N THR A 101 -4.71 2.04 -12.89
CA THR A 101 -5.00 3.30 -13.58
C THR A 101 -6.34 3.26 -14.32
N MET A 102 -7.01 4.43 -14.35
CA MET A 102 -8.20 4.67 -15.19
C MET A 102 -7.85 5.35 -16.52
N PHE A 103 -6.57 5.48 -16.84
CA PHE A 103 -6.12 6.01 -18.12
C PHE A 103 -5.78 4.88 -19.09
N ASP A 104 -6.35 4.91 -20.30
CA ASP A 104 -6.03 3.95 -21.36
C ASP A 104 -4.61 4.15 -21.90
N ASN A 105 -4.14 5.40 -21.88
CA ASN A 105 -2.80 5.76 -22.30
C ASN A 105 -2.21 6.77 -21.31
N VAL A 106 -1.27 6.31 -20.49
CA VAL A 106 -0.58 7.16 -19.51
C VAL A 106 0.52 8.02 -20.15
N GLU A 107 1.03 7.66 -21.32
CA GLU A 107 2.16 8.33 -21.96
C GLU A 107 1.80 9.70 -22.55
N ILE A 108 0.50 9.98 -22.74
CA ILE A 108 0.00 11.28 -23.20
C ILE A 108 -0.21 12.28 -22.04
N LEU A 109 -0.10 11.83 -20.80
CA LEU A 109 -0.32 12.68 -19.64
C LEU A 109 0.84 13.67 -19.46
N PRO A 110 0.58 14.88 -18.95
CA PRO A 110 1.62 15.83 -18.58
C PRO A 110 2.63 15.24 -17.58
N HIS A 111 3.90 15.60 -17.69
CA HIS A 111 4.96 15.15 -16.76
C HIS A 111 4.63 15.54 -15.31
N SER A 112 4.03 16.69 -15.09
CA SER A 112 3.57 17.12 -13.77
C SER A 112 2.55 16.17 -13.15
N ILE A 113 1.62 15.60 -13.95
CA ILE A 113 0.65 14.60 -13.50
C ILE A 113 1.31 13.23 -13.30
N LEU A 114 2.18 12.81 -14.21
CA LEU A 114 2.94 11.56 -14.07
C LEU A 114 3.78 11.57 -12.78
N PHE A 115 4.45 12.69 -12.50
CA PHE A 115 5.18 12.91 -11.25
C PHE A 115 4.24 12.90 -10.06
N PHE A 116 3.09 13.57 -10.13
CA PHE A 116 2.13 13.65 -9.03
C PHE A 116 1.64 12.27 -8.61
N ARG A 117 1.25 11.41 -9.55
CA ARG A 117 0.86 10.02 -9.31
C ARG A 117 1.97 9.22 -8.62
N ALA A 118 3.20 9.31 -9.12
CA ALA A 118 4.36 8.65 -8.52
C ALA A 118 4.67 9.19 -7.10
N PHE A 119 4.55 10.50 -6.91
CA PHE A 119 4.76 11.15 -5.62
C PHE A 119 3.67 10.81 -4.60
N GLU A 120 2.40 10.71 -5.02
CA GLU A 120 1.32 10.21 -4.17
C GLU A 120 1.61 8.79 -3.69
N GLN A 121 2.12 7.90 -4.56
CA GLN A 121 2.52 6.55 -4.14
C GLN A 121 3.66 6.59 -3.12
N TRP A 122 4.67 7.41 -3.36
CA TRP A 122 5.82 7.53 -2.48
C TRP A 122 5.42 8.05 -1.09
N VAL A 123 4.56 9.07 -1.02
CA VAL A 123 3.98 9.59 0.24
C VAL A 123 3.09 8.53 0.90
N GLY A 124 2.24 7.88 0.12
CA GLY A 124 1.35 6.83 0.57
C GLY A 124 2.07 5.60 1.12
N GLY A 125 3.21 5.22 0.53
CA GLY A 125 4.06 4.12 1.01
C GLY A 125 4.56 4.32 2.44
N LEU A 126 4.96 5.55 2.79
CA LEU A 126 5.31 5.91 4.18
C LEU A 126 4.08 6.01 5.09
N GLY A 127 2.90 6.25 4.53
CA GLY A 127 1.69 6.62 5.26
C GLY A 127 1.59 8.14 5.45
N VAL A 128 0.51 8.71 4.93
CA VAL A 128 0.26 10.17 5.00
C VAL A 128 0.35 10.69 6.43
N VAL A 129 -0.23 9.96 7.40
CA VAL A 129 -0.22 10.35 8.82
C VAL A 129 1.18 10.22 9.43
N VAL A 130 1.97 9.24 9.04
CA VAL A 130 3.36 9.05 9.51
C VAL A 130 4.23 10.24 9.08
N MET A 131 4.06 10.71 7.84
CA MET A 131 4.79 11.86 7.33
C MET A 131 4.44 13.15 8.10
N VAL A 132 3.14 13.38 8.32
CA VAL A 132 2.64 14.52 9.12
C VAL A 132 3.17 14.50 10.55
N ILE A 133 3.13 13.34 11.20
CA ILE A 133 3.61 13.18 12.58
C ILE A 133 5.13 13.41 12.66
N GLY A 134 5.90 12.91 11.68
CA GLY A 134 7.36 13.05 11.66
C GLY A 134 7.83 14.50 11.60
N VAL A 135 7.08 15.35 10.89
CA VAL A 135 7.43 16.75 10.63
C VAL A 135 6.88 17.71 11.70
N LEU A 136 5.64 17.52 12.16
CA LEU A 136 4.88 18.55 12.87
C LEU A 136 4.70 18.35 14.37
N THR A 137 4.99 17.16 14.95
CA THR A 137 4.56 16.89 16.33
C THR A 137 5.64 17.05 17.41
N ARG A 138 5.22 17.66 18.53
CA ARG A 138 5.94 17.62 19.80
C ARG A 138 5.85 16.20 20.41
N PRO A 139 6.84 15.74 21.21
CA PRO A 139 6.80 14.43 21.86
C PRO A 139 5.60 14.31 22.82
N GLY A 140 4.75 13.29 22.64
CA GLY A 140 3.62 13.07 23.54
C GLY A 140 2.83 11.78 23.25
N THR A 141 1.87 11.44 24.13
CA THR A 141 1.01 10.26 24.06
C THR A 141 0.08 10.24 22.83
N ALA A 142 -0.32 11.40 22.31
CA ALA A 142 -1.15 11.56 21.12
C ALA A 142 -0.45 11.00 19.86
N THR A 143 0.82 11.33 19.68
CA THR A 143 1.66 10.88 18.57
C THR A 143 1.78 9.34 18.51
N ALA A 144 1.92 8.70 19.70
CA ALA A 144 2.00 7.25 19.75
C ALA A 144 0.71 6.55 19.31
N LYS A 145 -0.45 7.14 19.60
CA LYS A 145 -1.76 6.59 19.22
C LYS A 145 -2.08 6.79 17.75
N LEU A 146 -1.66 7.91 17.17
CA LEU A 146 -1.74 8.13 15.72
C LEU A 146 -0.85 7.14 14.96
N TYR A 147 0.37 6.90 15.43
CA TYR A 147 1.26 5.90 14.83
C TYR A 147 0.67 4.48 14.86
N GLN A 148 0.05 4.10 15.98
CA GLN A 148 -0.64 2.81 16.10
C GLN A 148 -1.89 2.71 15.22
N SER A 149 -2.57 3.84 14.92
CA SER A 149 -3.78 3.83 14.10
C SER A 149 -3.54 3.50 12.64
N GLU A 150 -2.30 3.65 12.15
CA GLU A 150 -1.88 3.19 10.82
C GLU A 150 -1.34 1.74 10.83
N ALA A 151 -1.76 0.94 11.83
CA ALA A 151 -1.41 -0.47 11.94
C ALA A 151 0.10 -0.76 12.03
N ARG A 152 0.89 0.21 12.49
CA ARG A 152 2.33 0.05 12.70
C ARG A 152 2.60 -0.28 14.17
N GLU A 153 2.53 -1.56 14.51
CA GLU A 153 2.72 -2.02 15.90
C GLU A 153 4.20 -2.05 16.32
N GLU A 154 5.12 -2.16 15.36
CA GLU A 154 6.55 -2.27 15.62
C GLU A 154 7.21 -0.91 15.86
N ARG A 155 7.93 -0.76 16.97
CA ARG A 155 8.69 0.44 17.31
C ARG A 155 10.19 0.21 17.17
N LEU A 156 10.87 1.09 16.43
CA LEU A 156 12.33 1.07 16.31
C LEU A 156 13.05 1.52 17.58
N LYS A 157 12.39 2.41 18.34
CA LYS A 157 12.93 3.02 19.59
C LYS A 157 11.80 3.34 20.56
N PRO A 158 12.11 3.58 21.86
CA PRO A 158 11.13 3.98 22.86
C PRO A 158 10.35 5.24 22.49
N SER A 159 10.99 6.19 21.78
CA SER A 159 10.33 7.40 21.29
C SER A 159 9.78 7.19 19.88
N VAL A 160 8.49 7.41 19.68
CA VAL A 160 7.82 7.37 18.35
C VAL A 160 8.47 8.35 17.39
N LYS A 161 8.78 9.56 17.82
CA LYS A 161 9.44 10.59 16.98
C LYS A 161 10.79 10.10 16.43
N THR A 162 11.60 9.45 17.26
CA THR A 162 12.90 8.91 16.83
C THR A 162 12.71 7.72 15.88
N THR A 163 11.68 6.89 16.11
CA THR A 163 11.30 5.81 15.20
C THR A 163 10.96 6.36 13.81
N LEU A 164 10.07 7.37 13.76
CA LEU A 164 9.65 8.02 12.53
C LEU A 164 10.82 8.65 11.76
N LYS A 165 11.67 9.40 12.46
CA LYS A 165 12.85 9.99 11.84
C LYS A 165 13.73 8.93 11.18
N LYS A 166 13.97 7.81 11.86
CA LYS A 166 14.79 6.72 11.30
C LYS A 166 14.10 5.99 10.14
N THR A 167 12.79 5.82 10.19
CA THR A 167 12.02 5.27 9.07
C THR A 167 12.16 6.16 7.82
N ILE A 168 11.97 7.48 7.97
CA ILE A 168 12.11 8.44 6.88
C ILE A 168 13.55 8.46 6.34
N GLU A 169 14.57 8.47 7.22
CA GLU A 169 15.98 8.40 6.80
C GLU A 169 16.28 7.16 5.94
N ILE A 170 15.84 5.98 6.37
CA ILE A 170 16.02 4.73 5.62
C ILE A 170 15.30 4.79 4.27
N TYR A 171 14.08 5.29 4.26
CA TYR A 171 13.28 5.41 3.05
C TYR A 171 13.91 6.36 2.03
N LEU A 172 14.42 7.50 2.47
CA LEU A 172 15.14 8.45 1.63
C LEU A 172 16.44 7.87 1.07
N ILE A 173 17.21 7.14 1.89
CA ILE A 173 18.46 6.49 1.44
C ILE A 173 18.15 5.51 0.31
N TYR A 174 17.12 4.67 0.46
CA TYR A 174 16.75 3.71 -0.59
C TYR A 174 16.17 4.40 -1.83
N THR A 175 15.45 5.50 -1.67
CA THR A 175 14.97 6.30 -2.79
C THR A 175 16.14 6.88 -3.59
N ILE A 176 17.12 7.50 -2.94
CA ILE A 176 18.29 8.05 -3.61
C ILE A 176 19.12 6.94 -4.29
N ALA A 177 19.33 5.83 -3.58
CA ALA A 177 20.05 4.69 -4.13
C ALA A 177 19.34 4.09 -5.35
N GLY A 178 18.00 3.96 -5.32
CA GLY A 178 17.20 3.46 -6.44
C GLY A 178 17.29 4.36 -7.67
N ILE A 179 17.19 5.68 -7.50
CA ILE A 179 17.35 6.65 -8.59
C ILE A 179 18.73 6.50 -9.24
N ILE A 180 19.81 6.42 -8.43
CA ILE A 180 21.17 6.26 -8.94
C ILE A 180 21.31 4.93 -9.69
N LEU A 181 20.79 3.83 -9.16
CA LEU A 181 20.86 2.52 -9.81
C LEU A 181 20.13 2.50 -11.15
N TYR A 182 18.95 3.09 -11.26
CA TYR A 182 18.21 3.20 -12.52
C TYR A 182 18.95 4.08 -13.56
N LEU A 183 19.53 5.21 -13.11
CA LEU A 183 20.35 6.06 -13.97
C LEU A 183 21.57 5.30 -14.52
N LEU A 184 22.25 4.53 -13.66
CA LEU A 184 23.40 3.70 -14.08
C LEU A 184 22.99 2.56 -15.02
N ALA A 185 21.74 2.08 -14.92
CA ALA A 185 21.17 1.11 -15.86
C ALA A 185 20.71 1.71 -17.19
N GLY A 186 20.86 3.04 -17.38
CA GLY A 186 20.51 3.74 -18.61
C GLY A 186 19.05 4.24 -18.69
N MET A 187 18.30 4.23 -17.59
CA MET A 187 16.95 4.79 -17.55
C MET A 187 17.00 6.33 -17.54
N PRO A 188 16.13 7.05 -18.30
CA PRO A 188 16.04 8.51 -18.27
C PRO A 188 15.81 9.05 -16.85
N THR A 189 16.28 10.27 -16.58
CA THR A 189 16.26 10.84 -15.22
C THR A 189 14.85 10.96 -14.64
N PHE A 190 13.89 11.45 -15.43
CA PHE A 190 12.50 11.59 -15.02
C PHE A 190 11.89 10.22 -14.69
N ASP A 191 12.11 9.26 -15.59
CA ASP A 191 11.62 7.88 -15.43
C ASP A 191 12.25 7.21 -14.20
N SER A 192 13.55 7.44 -13.96
CA SER A 192 14.28 6.92 -12.80
C SER A 192 13.70 7.41 -11.47
N ILE A 193 13.32 8.69 -11.39
CA ILE A 193 12.70 9.28 -10.20
C ILE A 193 11.31 8.69 -9.98
N CYS A 194 10.45 8.71 -10.99
CA CYS A 194 9.08 8.23 -10.88
C CYS A 194 9.01 6.74 -10.58
N ASN A 195 9.77 5.90 -11.31
CA ASN A 195 9.78 4.46 -11.08
C ASN A 195 10.38 4.10 -9.70
N THR A 196 11.42 4.81 -9.25
CA THR A 196 11.95 4.58 -7.88
C THR A 196 10.88 4.87 -6.83
N PHE A 197 10.15 5.98 -6.97
CA PHE A 197 9.06 6.31 -6.05
C PHE A 197 8.02 5.19 -5.98
N CYS A 198 7.62 4.68 -7.13
CA CYS A 198 6.60 3.63 -7.20
C CYS A 198 7.12 2.28 -6.68
N MET A 199 8.36 1.88 -7.01
CA MET A 199 8.91 0.58 -6.61
C MET A 199 9.21 0.50 -5.12
N ILE A 200 9.84 1.53 -4.52
CA ILE A 200 10.16 1.52 -3.07
C ILE A 200 8.91 1.67 -2.20
N ALA A 201 7.89 2.35 -2.73
CA ALA A 201 6.58 2.45 -2.09
C ALA A 201 5.75 1.17 -2.20
N THR A 202 6.22 0.18 -2.99
CA THR A 202 5.46 -1.02 -3.38
C THR A 202 4.09 -0.67 -3.96
N GLY A 203 4.06 0.28 -4.92
CA GLY A 203 2.81 0.80 -5.49
C GLY A 203 2.62 0.51 -6.98
N GLY A 204 3.71 0.31 -7.74
CA GLY A 204 3.73 -0.21 -9.10
C GLY A 204 3.12 0.65 -10.19
N MET A 205 2.66 1.89 -9.91
CA MET A 205 2.26 2.81 -10.96
C MET A 205 3.41 3.09 -11.91
N SER A 206 3.09 3.30 -13.16
CA SER A 206 4.07 3.59 -14.20
C SER A 206 3.72 4.86 -14.95
N ILE A 207 4.75 5.42 -15.58
CA ILE A 207 4.69 6.50 -16.56
C ILE A 207 4.66 5.96 -17.99
N LYS A 208 4.72 4.64 -18.18
CA LYS A 208 4.67 3.94 -19.46
C LYS A 208 3.54 2.92 -19.46
N ASN A 209 2.88 2.76 -20.61
CA ASN A 209 1.77 1.81 -20.77
C ASN A 209 2.20 0.36 -20.56
N ALA A 210 3.41 0.00 -21.02
CA ALA A 210 4.00 -1.31 -20.80
C ALA A 210 4.70 -1.46 -19.44
N ASN A 211 4.51 -0.51 -18.51
CA ASN A 211 5.12 -0.47 -17.18
C ASN A 211 6.67 -0.65 -17.27
N ILE A 212 7.27 -1.44 -16.39
CA ILE A 212 8.72 -1.71 -16.41
C ILE A 212 9.14 -2.50 -17.66
N GLY A 213 8.24 -3.28 -18.25
CA GLY A 213 8.47 -4.00 -19.51
C GLY A 213 8.86 -3.10 -20.70
N TYR A 214 8.50 -1.81 -20.67
CA TYR A 214 8.87 -0.82 -21.69
C TYR A 214 10.39 -0.73 -21.93
N TYR A 215 11.20 -0.91 -20.90
CA TYR A 215 12.65 -0.69 -20.99
C TYR A 215 13.41 -1.87 -21.59
N HIS A 216 12.81 -3.06 -21.72
CA HIS A 216 13.42 -4.28 -22.29
C HIS A 216 14.87 -4.53 -21.79
N ASN A 217 15.11 -4.34 -20.48
CA ASN A 217 16.44 -4.41 -19.87
C ASN A 217 16.38 -5.21 -18.55
N ASP A 218 17.02 -6.39 -18.56
CA ASP A 218 17.06 -7.30 -17.42
C ASP A 218 17.69 -6.66 -16.17
N LEU A 219 18.66 -5.73 -16.34
CA LEU A 219 19.25 -5.01 -15.23
C LEU A 219 18.23 -4.10 -14.54
N ILE A 220 17.38 -3.41 -15.32
CA ILE A 220 16.28 -2.60 -14.79
C ILE A 220 15.27 -3.49 -14.07
N TYR A 221 14.97 -4.68 -14.60
CA TYR A 221 14.07 -5.64 -13.94
C TYR A 221 14.64 -6.10 -12.59
N LEU A 222 15.94 -6.44 -12.54
CA LEU A 222 16.60 -6.85 -11.30
C LEU A 222 16.66 -5.73 -10.26
N ILE A 223 16.94 -4.48 -10.66
CA ILE A 223 16.91 -3.33 -9.77
C ILE A 223 15.51 -3.14 -9.20
N SER A 224 14.47 -3.25 -10.04
CA SER A 224 13.07 -3.17 -9.59
C SER A 224 12.73 -4.26 -8.58
N ILE A 225 13.13 -5.51 -8.83
CA ILE A 225 12.95 -6.64 -7.90
C ILE A 225 13.60 -6.33 -6.55
N VAL A 226 14.83 -5.81 -6.55
CA VAL A 226 15.52 -5.43 -5.31
C VAL A 226 14.78 -4.33 -4.57
N LEU A 227 14.32 -3.27 -5.26
CA LEU A 227 13.57 -2.18 -4.65
C LEU A 227 12.23 -2.65 -4.06
N MET A 228 11.50 -3.52 -4.78
CA MET A 228 10.27 -4.15 -4.29
C MET A 228 10.50 -4.96 -3.01
N ILE A 229 11.54 -5.78 -2.96
CA ILE A 229 11.91 -6.57 -1.77
C ILE A 229 12.30 -5.66 -0.60
N LEU A 230 13.07 -4.58 -0.86
CA LEU A 230 13.43 -3.59 0.17
C LEU A 230 12.19 -2.88 0.71
N GLY A 231 11.28 -2.43 -0.16
CA GLY A 231 10.00 -1.84 0.23
C GLY A 231 9.12 -2.79 1.05
N ALA A 232 9.10 -4.08 0.69
CA ALA A 232 8.33 -5.12 1.35
C ALA A 232 8.96 -5.66 2.65
N THR A 233 10.18 -5.25 2.98
CA THR A 233 10.86 -5.64 4.22
C THR A 233 10.58 -4.63 5.34
N SER A 234 10.42 -5.11 6.58
CA SER A 234 10.07 -4.22 7.69
C SER A 234 11.15 -3.16 7.96
N PHE A 235 10.75 -1.92 8.28
CA PHE A 235 11.70 -0.86 8.63
C PHE A 235 12.53 -1.19 9.88
N LEU A 236 11.99 -2.03 10.78
CA LEU A 236 12.73 -2.54 11.93
C LEU A 236 13.88 -3.46 11.52
N ALA A 237 13.68 -4.32 10.52
CA ALA A 237 14.74 -5.18 9.98
C ALA A 237 15.85 -4.32 9.36
N HIS A 238 15.50 -3.32 8.53
CA HIS A 238 16.46 -2.38 7.95
C HIS A 238 17.27 -1.62 9.01
N TYR A 239 16.61 -1.13 10.07
CA TYR A 239 17.32 -0.45 11.16
C TYR A 239 18.33 -1.37 11.87
N LYS A 240 17.97 -2.64 12.06
CA LYS A 240 18.89 -3.63 12.64
C LYS A 240 20.09 -3.93 11.73
N ILE A 241 19.90 -3.95 10.40
CA ILE A 241 20.99 -4.14 9.43
C ILE A 241 22.11 -3.13 9.63
N ILE A 242 21.74 -1.84 9.73
CA ILE A 242 22.70 -0.75 9.92
C ILE A 242 23.51 -0.94 11.20
N LYS A 243 22.90 -1.51 12.27
CA LYS A 243 23.58 -1.77 13.55
C LYS A 243 24.44 -3.03 13.57
N THR A 244 24.04 -4.09 12.84
CA THR A 244 24.64 -5.44 12.95
C THR A 244 25.43 -5.87 11.73
N LYS A 245 25.75 -4.94 10.82
CA LYS A 245 26.50 -5.21 9.56
C LYS A 245 25.87 -6.37 8.75
N GLY A 246 24.53 -6.39 8.63
CA GLY A 246 23.80 -7.31 7.75
C GLY A 246 23.36 -8.64 8.38
N LYS A 247 24.01 -9.12 9.45
CA LYS A 247 23.69 -10.44 10.05
C LYS A 247 22.23 -10.56 10.54
N SER A 248 21.60 -9.45 10.95
CA SER A 248 20.23 -9.47 11.50
C SER A 248 19.14 -9.68 10.43
N LEU A 249 19.39 -9.36 9.17
CA LEU A 249 18.41 -9.57 8.10
C LEU A 249 18.18 -11.06 7.86
N ILE A 250 19.30 -11.82 7.78
CA ILE A 250 19.27 -13.28 7.62
C ILE A 250 18.60 -13.98 8.82
N GLN A 251 18.49 -13.32 9.97
CA GLN A 251 17.82 -13.86 11.17
C GLN A 251 16.35 -13.47 11.25
N ASP A 252 15.90 -12.48 10.47
CA ASP A 252 14.50 -12.07 10.45
C ASP A 252 13.61 -13.14 9.79
N LEU A 253 12.63 -13.63 10.54
CA LEU A 253 11.76 -14.72 10.07
C LEU A 253 10.90 -14.29 8.88
N GLN A 254 10.38 -13.06 8.89
CA GLN A 254 9.51 -12.57 7.82
C GLN A 254 10.31 -12.41 6.51
N PHE A 255 11.53 -11.86 6.59
CA PHE A 255 12.41 -11.73 5.43
C PHE A 255 12.80 -13.10 4.85
N LYS A 256 13.20 -14.05 5.70
CA LYS A 256 13.48 -15.43 5.26
C LYS A 256 12.29 -16.05 4.55
N THR A 257 11.11 -15.94 5.15
CA THR A 257 9.88 -16.50 4.59
C THR A 257 9.56 -15.84 3.26
N LEU A 258 9.71 -14.52 3.13
CA LEU A 258 9.51 -13.77 1.89
C LEU A 258 10.40 -14.32 0.77
N ILE A 259 11.70 -14.39 1.00
CA ILE A 259 12.67 -14.88 -0.01
C ILE A 259 12.44 -16.36 -0.34
N CYS A 260 12.17 -17.21 0.67
CA CYS A 260 11.85 -18.62 0.43
C CYS A 260 10.60 -18.78 -0.46
N ILE A 261 9.53 -18.02 -0.21
CA ILE A 261 8.31 -18.07 -1.02
C ILE A 261 8.60 -17.60 -2.44
N ILE A 262 9.26 -16.45 -2.63
CA ILE A 262 9.61 -15.95 -3.96
C ILE A 262 10.40 -17.02 -4.73
N THR A 263 11.47 -17.55 -4.15
CA THR A 263 12.33 -18.54 -4.82
C THR A 263 11.54 -19.82 -5.13
N PHE A 264 10.83 -20.38 -4.15
CA PHE A 264 10.12 -21.64 -4.29
C PHE A 264 9.00 -21.54 -5.33
N VAL A 265 8.18 -20.48 -5.27
CA VAL A 265 7.07 -20.29 -6.22
C VAL A 265 7.61 -20.03 -7.63
N THR A 266 8.64 -19.22 -7.78
CA THR A 266 9.25 -18.99 -9.10
C THR A 266 9.76 -20.27 -9.73
N ILE A 267 10.43 -21.14 -8.96
CA ILE A 267 10.89 -22.45 -9.45
C ILE A 267 9.71 -23.33 -9.88
N ILE A 268 8.67 -23.44 -9.06
CA ILE A 268 7.49 -24.25 -9.40
C ILE A 268 6.82 -23.75 -10.68
N LEU A 269 6.61 -22.45 -10.78
CA LEU A 269 5.97 -21.86 -11.96
C LEU A 269 6.84 -22.01 -13.21
N TYR A 270 8.16 -21.88 -13.08
CA TYR A 270 9.09 -22.10 -14.19
C TYR A 270 9.03 -23.56 -14.69
N LEU A 271 9.02 -24.54 -13.80
CA LEU A 271 8.92 -25.96 -14.17
C LEU A 271 7.55 -26.32 -14.77
N ALA A 272 6.51 -25.59 -14.44
CA ALA A 272 5.14 -25.83 -14.89
C ALA A 272 4.72 -24.98 -16.10
N SER A 273 5.53 -24.02 -16.53
CA SER A 273 5.23 -23.12 -17.64
C SER A 273 6.46 -22.87 -18.51
N HIS A 274 6.26 -22.36 -19.73
CA HIS A 274 7.33 -21.96 -20.64
C HIS A 274 7.59 -20.44 -20.60
N ILE A 275 7.18 -19.76 -19.52
CA ILE A 275 7.36 -18.31 -19.36
C ILE A 275 8.83 -18.03 -19.02
N VAL A 276 9.35 -16.91 -19.55
CA VAL A 276 10.73 -16.48 -19.31
C VAL A 276 11.02 -16.36 -17.81
N PRO A 277 12.13 -16.92 -17.29
CA PRO A 277 12.39 -16.97 -15.84
C PRO A 277 12.43 -15.60 -15.16
N ILE A 278 12.96 -14.57 -15.82
CA ILE A 278 13.04 -13.21 -15.25
C ILE A 278 11.66 -12.58 -15.11
N ASP A 279 10.75 -12.82 -16.07
CA ASP A 279 9.38 -12.31 -16.05
C ASP A 279 8.57 -12.97 -14.92
N LEU A 280 8.77 -14.30 -14.72
CA LEU A 280 8.16 -15.02 -13.60
C LEU A 280 8.68 -14.51 -12.25
N LEU A 281 10.01 -14.37 -12.11
CA LEU A 281 10.61 -13.85 -10.88
C LEU A 281 10.09 -12.45 -10.57
N PHE A 282 9.99 -11.60 -11.58
CA PHE A 282 9.47 -10.25 -11.45
C PHE A 282 8.00 -10.28 -10.99
N THR A 283 7.15 -11.04 -11.69
CA THR A 283 5.70 -11.08 -11.41
C THR A 283 5.40 -11.71 -10.05
N VAL A 284 6.09 -12.80 -9.68
CA VAL A 284 5.98 -13.42 -8.35
C VAL A 284 6.40 -12.44 -7.25
N THR A 285 7.53 -11.74 -7.45
CA THR A 285 8.00 -10.72 -6.50
C THR A 285 6.99 -9.58 -6.40
N SER A 286 6.53 -9.06 -7.53
CA SER A 286 5.53 -7.99 -7.59
C SER A 286 4.23 -8.37 -6.87
N SER A 287 3.77 -9.62 -7.04
CA SER A 287 2.55 -10.14 -6.39
C SER A 287 2.67 -10.19 -4.87
N ILE A 288 3.74 -10.82 -4.34
CA ILE A 288 3.88 -10.99 -2.89
C ILE A 288 4.30 -9.70 -2.18
N THR A 289 5.02 -8.81 -2.87
CA THR A 289 5.38 -7.49 -2.32
C THR A 289 4.25 -6.47 -2.44
N THR A 290 3.11 -6.86 -3.00
CA THR A 290 1.97 -5.99 -3.29
C THR A 290 2.37 -4.75 -4.07
N THR A 291 3.28 -4.89 -5.03
CA THR A 291 3.74 -3.77 -5.85
C THR A 291 2.87 -3.56 -7.08
N GLY A 292 2.45 -4.65 -7.75
CA GLY A 292 1.62 -4.57 -8.96
C GLY A 292 2.31 -4.08 -10.21
N ALA A 293 3.62 -3.81 -10.15
CA ALA A 293 4.41 -3.56 -11.34
C ALA A 293 4.50 -4.82 -12.21
N ASN A 294 4.56 -4.65 -13.50
CA ASN A 294 4.64 -5.76 -14.44
C ASN A 294 5.67 -5.52 -15.56
N VAL A 295 6.13 -6.59 -16.15
CA VAL A 295 6.95 -6.60 -17.36
C VAL A 295 6.17 -7.13 -18.56
N GLN A 296 5.01 -7.74 -18.33
CA GLN A 296 4.08 -8.24 -19.33
C GLN A 296 2.80 -7.40 -19.32
N LEU A 297 2.18 -7.20 -20.48
CA LEU A 297 0.89 -6.52 -20.56
C LEU A 297 -0.22 -7.31 -19.85
N ALA A 298 -1.23 -6.62 -19.32
CA ALA A 298 -2.39 -7.23 -18.68
C ALA A 298 -3.09 -8.26 -19.59
N SER A 299 -3.20 -7.98 -20.91
CA SER A 299 -3.75 -8.88 -21.89
C SER A 299 -2.93 -10.18 -22.06
N THR A 300 -1.60 -10.09 -21.97
CA THR A 300 -0.72 -11.26 -22.00
C THR A 300 -0.89 -12.09 -20.74
N MET A 301 -0.96 -11.45 -19.56
CA MET A 301 -1.18 -12.14 -18.28
C MET A 301 -2.55 -12.80 -18.20
N ALA A 302 -3.59 -12.20 -18.78
CA ALA A 302 -4.92 -12.81 -18.87
C ALA A 302 -4.92 -14.13 -19.66
N GLY A 303 -4.00 -14.31 -20.60
CA GLY A 303 -3.79 -15.55 -21.35
C GLY A 303 -2.97 -16.62 -20.61
N TRP A 304 -2.47 -16.35 -19.40
CA TRP A 304 -1.70 -17.33 -18.64
C TRP A 304 -2.59 -18.46 -18.10
N PRO A 305 -2.03 -19.66 -17.90
CA PRO A 305 -2.77 -20.77 -17.30
C PRO A 305 -3.40 -20.38 -15.95
N SER A 306 -4.66 -20.74 -15.74
CA SER A 306 -5.44 -20.34 -14.55
C SER A 306 -4.76 -20.71 -13.23
N PHE A 307 -4.00 -21.83 -13.19
CA PHE A 307 -3.27 -22.20 -11.98
C PHE A 307 -2.20 -21.20 -11.57
N ILE A 308 -1.54 -20.53 -12.54
CA ILE A 308 -0.56 -19.45 -12.28
C ILE A 308 -1.30 -18.27 -11.66
N LEU A 309 -2.42 -17.84 -12.26
CA LEU A 309 -3.22 -16.74 -11.73
C LEU A 309 -3.72 -17.02 -10.31
N VAL A 310 -4.14 -18.25 -10.01
CA VAL A 310 -4.53 -18.65 -8.64
C VAL A 310 -3.36 -18.55 -7.66
N ILE A 311 -2.16 -18.96 -8.06
CA ILE A 311 -0.96 -18.82 -7.21
C ILE A 311 -0.65 -17.36 -6.98
N LEU A 312 -0.73 -16.50 -8.01
CA LEU A 312 -0.54 -15.05 -7.86
C LEU A 312 -1.59 -14.45 -6.91
N MET A 313 -2.87 -14.86 -7.00
CA MET A 313 -3.90 -14.44 -6.03
C MET A 313 -3.54 -14.80 -4.59
N ILE A 314 -3.03 -15.99 -4.35
CA ILE A 314 -2.58 -16.40 -3.00
C ILE A 314 -1.42 -15.52 -2.52
N LEU A 315 -0.45 -15.19 -3.39
CA LEU A 315 0.66 -14.31 -3.05
C LEU A 315 0.18 -12.88 -2.74
N MET A 316 -0.75 -12.34 -3.54
CA MET A 316 -1.37 -11.03 -3.32
C MET A 316 -2.13 -10.96 -1.99
N LEU A 317 -2.77 -12.06 -1.57
CA LEU A 317 -3.43 -12.15 -0.25
C LEU A 317 -2.42 -12.18 0.91
N MET A 318 -1.28 -12.88 0.74
CA MET A 318 -0.28 -13.02 1.79
C MET A 318 0.43 -11.71 2.11
N GLY A 319 0.87 -10.99 1.07
CA GLY A 319 1.62 -9.75 1.19
C GLY A 319 3.03 -9.93 1.77
N GLY A 320 3.74 -8.81 2.00
CA GLY A 320 5.09 -8.79 2.57
C GLY A 320 5.14 -8.67 4.09
N SER A 321 6.24 -8.13 4.61
CA SER A 321 6.50 -8.03 6.06
C SER A 321 5.60 -6.99 6.75
N SER A 322 5.22 -7.24 7.98
CA SER A 322 4.60 -6.21 8.85
C SER A 322 5.58 -5.07 9.10
N GLY A 323 5.07 -3.83 9.13
CA GLY A 323 5.91 -2.65 9.33
C GLY A 323 6.74 -2.24 8.10
N SER A 324 6.32 -2.64 6.90
CA SER A 324 6.82 -2.23 5.60
C SER A 324 5.80 -1.36 4.85
N THR A 325 6.01 -1.10 3.56
CA THR A 325 5.09 -0.32 2.72
C THR A 325 3.92 -1.14 2.16
N VAL A 326 3.96 -2.46 2.26
CA VAL A 326 2.99 -3.39 1.65
C VAL A 326 1.57 -3.30 2.22
N GLY A 327 0.61 -3.68 1.41
CA GLY A 327 -0.78 -3.95 1.79
C GLY A 327 -1.02 -5.39 2.27
N ALA A 328 -2.17 -5.96 1.92
CA ALA A 328 -2.60 -7.34 2.18
C ALA A 328 -2.63 -7.77 3.66
N ILE A 329 -2.74 -9.08 3.90
CA ILE A 329 -2.83 -9.67 5.27
C ILE A 329 -1.54 -9.50 6.05
N LYS A 330 -0.39 -9.50 5.37
CA LYS A 330 1.00 -9.44 5.85
C LYS A 330 1.52 -10.75 6.44
N LEU A 331 2.77 -11.08 6.09
CA LEU A 331 3.43 -12.35 6.46
C LEU A 331 3.39 -12.66 7.95
N TYR A 332 3.54 -11.66 8.83
CA TYR A 332 3.48 -11.91 10.27
C TYR A 332 2.15 -12.56 10.69
N ARG A 333 1.03 -12.07 10.17
CA ARG A 333 -0.30 -12.64 10.48
C ARG A 333 -0.48 -14.01 9.87
N VAL A 334 -0.02 -14.22 8.65
CA VAL A 334 -0.05 -15.54 7.99
C VAL A 334 0.75 -16.56 8.79
N ILE A 335 1.99 -16.24 9.17
CA ILE A 335 2.86 -17.11 9.98
C ILE A 335 2.21 -17.40 11.34
N THR A 336 1.64 -16.37 11.99
CA THR A 336 0.98 -16.51 13.29
C THR A 336 -0.20 -17.48 13.19
N TYR A 337 -1.04 -17.34 12.15
CA TYR A 337 -2.23 -18.14 11.97
C TYR A 337 -1.90 -19.58 11.62
N VAL A 338 -0.95 -19.82 10.71
CA VAL A 338 -0.47 -21.17 10.38
C VAL A 338 0.10 -21.89 11.62
N LYS A 339 0.92 -21.17 12.41
CA LYS A 339 1.43 -21.74 13.67
C LYS A 339 0.34 -22.01 14.71
N ALA A 340 -0.72 -21.21 14.73
CA ALA A 340 -1.86 -21.42 15.61
C ALA A 340 -2.65 -22.68 15.21
N ILE A 341 -2.88 -22.90 13.92
CA ILE A 341 -3.51 -24.11 13.40
C ILE A 341 -2.64 -25.34 13.75
N TYR A 342 -1.33 -25.29 13.47
CA TYR A 342 -0.41 -26.39 13.79
C TYR A 342 -0.38 -26.70 15.30
N ARG A 343 -0.37 -25.65 16.15
CA ARG A 343 -0.46 -25.83 17.61
C ARG A 343 -1.75 -26.53 18.01
N HIS A 344 -2.89 -26.10 17.47
CA HIS A 344 -4.19 -26.70 17.81
C HIS A 344 -4.25 -28.18 17.45
N ILE A 345 -3.75 -28.57 16.26
CA ILE A 345 -3.61 -29.97 15.88
C ILE A 345 -2.73 -30.76 16.90
N LYS A 346 -1.60 -30.12 17.32
CA LYS A 346 -0.69 -30.75 18.27
C LYS A 346 -1.27 -30.87 19.68
N GLU A 347 -2.11 -29.92 20.09
CA GLU A 347 -2.85 -29.95 21.36
C GLU A 347 -3.83 -31.12 21.40
N ILE A 348 -4.60 -31.36 20.31
CA ILE A 348 -5.51 -32.51 20.16
C ILE A 348 -4.77 -33.84 20.31
N LEU A 349 -3.53 -33.91 19.82
CA LEU A 349 -2.70 -35.11 19.86
C LEU A 349 -1.89 -35.26 21.16
N SER A 350 -2.04 -34.32 22.11
CA SER A 350 -1.27 -34.32 23.37
C SER A 350 -2.14 -34.66 24.56
N PRO A 351 -1.58 -35.19 25.67
CA PRO A 351 -2.31 -35.40 26.90
C PRO A 351 -2.96 -34.11 27.44
N ASP A 352 -4.10 -34.25 28.10
CA ASP A 352 -4.86 -33.16 28.69
C ASP A 352 -3.99 -32.25 29.57
N GLY A 353 -4.19 -30.93 29.44
CA GLY A 353 -3.47 -29.94 30.24
C GLY A 353 -2.10 -29.52 29.71
N ARG A 354 -1.61 -30.11 28.58
CA ARG A 354 -0.33 -29.69 27.98
C ARG A 354 -0.44 -28.32 27.32
N VAL A 355 0.29 -27.33 27.83
CA VAL A 355 0.38 -25.98 27.22
C VAL A 355 1.50 -25.94 26.17
N ILE A 356 1.16 -25.67 24.90
CA ILE A 356 2.09 -25.56 23.79
C ILE A 356 2.20 -24.07 23.38
N PRO A 357 3.30 -23.35 23.76
CA PRO A 357 3.43 -21.95 23.42
C PRO A 357 3.82 -21.74 21.97
N ILE A 358 3.18 -20.77 21.28
CA ILE A 358 3.63 -20.28 19.98
C ILE A 358 4.74 -19.27 20.18
N LYS A 359 5.87 -19.47 19.48
CA LYS A 359 6.97 -18.49 19.45
C LYS A 359 7.23 -18.04 18.01
N ILE A 360 7.37 -16.71 17.82
CA ILE A 360 7.77 -16.07 16.56
C ILE A 360 8.98 -15.20 16.84
N SER A 361 10.09 -15.42 16.16
CA SER A 361 11.36 -14.72 16.38
C SER A 361 11.76 -14.65 17.86
N GLY A 362 11.57 -15.75 18.61
CA GLY A 362 11.88 -15.85 20.04
C GLY A 362 10.83 -15.25 20.99
N ARG A 363 9.87 -14.46 20.52
CA ARG A 363 8.79 -13.87 21.32
C ARG A 363 7.60 -14.82 21.41
N ARG A 364 7.02 -14.98 22.59
CA ARG A 364 5.77 -15.71 22.80
C ARG A 364 4.59 -14.88 22.31
N VAL A 365 3.73 -15.50 21.48
CA VAL A 365 2.49 -14.90 20.97
C VAL A 365 1.35 -15.21 21.95
N SER A 366 0.57 -14.22 22.36
CA SER A 366 -0.56 -14.38 23.26
C SER A 366 -1.81 -14.90 22.54
N GLU A 367 -2.72 -15.57 23.26
CA GLU A 367 -4.02 -16.00 22.74
C GLU A 367 -4.83 -14.83 22.20
N LYS A 368 -4.77 -13.68 22.85
CA LYS A 368 -5.44 -12.46 22.41
C LYS A 368 -4.91 -11.96 21.06
N GLU A 369 -3.62 -12.12 20.80
CA GLU A 369 -2.97 -11.74 19.53
C GLU A 369 -3.39 -12.71 18.43
N ILE A 370 -3.47 -14.01 18.73
CA ILE A 370 -3.96 -15.04 17.78
C ILE A 370 -5.42 -14.76 17.42
N GLY A 371 -6.29 -14.52 18.39
CA GLY A 371 -7.69 -14.20 18.16
C GLY A 371 -7.89 -12.93 17.32
N LYS A 372 -7.11 -11.86 17.58
CA LYS A 372 -7.14 -10.66 16.74
C LYS A 372 -6.70 -10.94 15.30
N THR A 373 -5.69 -11.78 15.11
CA THR A 373 -5.20 -12.17 13.79
C THR A 373 -6.26 -12.95 13.03
N GLY A 374 -6.90 -13.93 13.66
CA GLY A 374 -8.01 -14.69 13.07
C GLY A 374 -9.18 -13.78 12.66
N ASN A 375 -9.64 -12.93 13.57
CA ASN A 375 -10.71 -11.97 13.29
C ASN A 375 -10.37 -11.04 12.12
N PHE A 376 -9.13 -10.58 12.01
CA PHE A 376 -8.69 -9.74 10.90
C PHE A 376 -8.74 -10.50 9.58
N ILE A 377 -8.20 -11.72 9.51
CA ILE A 377 -8.20 -12.55 8.29
C ILE A 377 -9.64 -12.85 7.86
N THR A 378 -10.51 -13.26 8.80
CA THR A 378 -11.91 -13.51 8.49
C THR A 378 -12.59 -12.29 7.91
N LEU A 379 -12.44 -11.13 8.56
CA LEU A 379 -13.05 -9.88 8.09
C LEU A 379 -12.51 -9.45 6.72
N TYR A 380 -11.21 -9.65 6.49
CA TYR A 380 -10.55 -9.37 5.21
C TYR A 380 -11.17 -10.21 4.07
N LEU A 381 -11.35 -11.51 4.30
CA LEU A 381 -11.97 -12.41 3.32
C LEU A 381 -13.47 -12.13 3.10
N VAL A 382 -14.20 -11.74 4.16
CA VAL A 382 -15.62 -11.34 4.05
C VAL A 382 -15.78 -10.11 3.15
N ILE A 383 -14.90 -9.11 3.29
CA ILE A 383 -14.97 -7.90 2.43
C ILE A 383 -14.68 -8.27 0.97
N ILE A 384 -13.67 -9.12 0.70
CA ILE A 384 -13.41 -9.63 -0.64
C ILE A 384 -14.67 -10.33 -1.20
N ALA A 385 -15.27 -11.22 -0.43
CA ALA A 385 -16.46 -11.96 -0.87
C ALA A 385 -17.64 -11.04 -1.18
N ILE A 386 -17.91 -10.05 -0.34
CA ILE A 386 -18.98 -9.06 -0.58
C ILE A 386 -18.69 -8.27 -1.86
N THR A 387 -17.48 -7.76 -2.03
CA THR A 387 -17.09 -7.00 -3.21
C THR A 387 -17.19 -7.87 -4.47
N TRP A 388 -16.76 -9.13 -4.39
CA TRP A 388 -16.84 -10.08 -5.48
C TRP A 388 -18.27 -10.37 -5.93
N ILE A 389 -19.18 -10.58 -4.99
CA ILE A 389 -20.62 -10.75 -5.28
C ILE A 389 -21.18 -9.53 -6.00
N ILE A 390 -20.79 -8.31 -5.60
CA ILE A 390 -21.22 -7.08 -6.26
C ILE A 390 -20.75 -7.05 -7.72
N PHE A 391 -19.47 -7.36 -8.00
CA PHE A 391 -18.95 -7.41 -9.38
C PHE A 391 -19.65 -8.47 -10.22
N CYS A 392 -19.88 -9.66 -9.67
CA CYS A 392 -20.64 -10.72 -10.35
C CYS A 392 -22.10 -10.27 -10.65
N PHE A 393 -22.73 -9.54 -9.73
CA PHE A 393 -24.09 -9.00 -9.93
C PHE A 393 -24.13 -8.03 -11.12
N TYR A 394 -23.07 -7.26 -11.38
CA TYR A 394 -22.95 -6.39 -12.55
C TYR A 394 -22.52 -7.12 -13.82
N GLY A 395 -22.44 -8.46 -13.82
CA GLY A 395 -22.19 -9.30 -15.00
C GLY A 395 -20.71 -9.50 -15.36
N TYR A 396 -19.77 -9.15 -14.49
CA TYR A 396 -18.36 -9.41 -14.72
C TYR A 396 -18.01 -10.89 -14.50
N PRO A 397 -17.04 -11.47 -15.29
CA PRO A 397 -16.63 -12.87 -15.13
C PRO A 397 -16.16 -13.15 -13.70
N PRO A 398 -16.63 -14.21 -13.05
CA PRO A 398 -16.34 -14.47 -11.64
C PRO A 398 -14.85 -14.62 -11.33
N PHE A 399 -14.09 -15.34 -12.16
CA PHE A 399 -12.67 -15.57 -11.94
C PHE A 399 -11.85 -14.29 -12.07
N ASP A 400 -12.07 -13.54 -13.15
CA ASP A 400 -11.34 -12.31 -13.45
C ASP A 400 -11.65 -11.22 -12.41
N SER A 401 -12.92 -11.13 -12.00
CA SER A 401 -13.37 -10.22 -10.92
C SER A 401 -12.70 -10.57 -9.59
N LEU A 402 -12.59 -11.86 -9.24
CA LEU A 402 -11.95 -12.28 -8.01
C LEU A 402 -10.47 -11.89 -7.99
N PHE A 403 -9.76 -12.09 -9.12
CA PHE A 403 -8.36 -11.69 -9.26
C PHE A 403 -8.19 -10.19 -9.01
N SER A 404 -8.97 -9.38 -9.70
CA SER A 404 -8.92 -7.91 -9.60
C SER A 404 -9.31 -7.40 -8.21
N ILE A 405 -10.30 -8.00 -7.55
CA ILE A 405 -10.73 -7.61 -6.20
C ILE A 405 -9.69 -7.97 -5.14
N ILE A 406 -9.05 -9.14 -5.26
CA ILE A 406 -7.92 -9.50 -4.38
C ILE A 406 -6.79 -8.50 -4.54
N SER A 407 -6.50 -8.09 -5.76
CA SER A 407 -5.51 -7.05 -6.07
C SER A 407 -5.90 -5.70 -5.46
N LEU A 408 -7.15 -5.24 -5.60
CA LEU A 408 -7.66 -4.01 -5.00
C LEU A 408 -7.55 -4.01 -3.48
N GLN A 409 -8.08 -5.05 -2.83
CA GLN A 409 -8.09 -5.17 -1.37
C GLN A 409 -6.66 -5.34 -0.80
N GLY A 410 -5.78 -6.01 -1.55
CA GLY A 410 -4.37 -6.19 -1.22
C GLY A 410 -3.52 -4.94 -1.46
N ASN A 411 -4.07 -3.91 -2.12
CA ASN A 411 -3.33 -2.76 -2.64
C ASN A 411 -2.13 -3.22 -3.47
N ASN A 412 -2.38 -4.16 -4.39
CA ASN A 412 -1.34 -4.78 -5.22
C ASN A 412 -1.17 -4.08 -6.56
N GLY A 413 -2.23 -4.03 -7.38
CA GLY A 413 -2.21 -3.36 -8.69
C GLY A 413 -2.14 -4.28 -9.91
N LEU A 414 -1.87 -5.57 -9.75
CA LEU A 414 -2.00 -6.50 -10.87
C LEU A 414 -3.47 -6.62 -11.27
N ASP A 415 -3.73 -6.47 -12.55
CA ASP A 415 -5.07 -6.63 -13.14
C ASP A 415 -4.97 -7.41 -14.45
N ILE A 416 -6.04 -8.09 -14.81
CA ILE A 416 -6.16 -8.88 -16.05
C ILE A 416 -7.19 -8.28 -17.00
N GLY A 417 -7.48 -6.96 -16.86
CA GLY A 417 -8.31 -6.18 -17.77
C GLY A 417 -9.73 -5.90 -17.30
N VAL A 418 -10.08 -6.22 -16.05
CA VAL A 418 -11.40 -5.94 -15.47
C VAL A 418 -11.55 -4.47 -15.09
N LEU A 419 -10.48 -3.87 -14.55
CA LEU A 419 -10.49 -2.52 -14.00
C LEU A 419 -9.98 -1.52 -15.06
N ASN A 420 -10.90 -0.78 -15.64
CA ASN A 420 -10.62 0.20 -16.71
C ASN A 420 -11.54 1.42 -16.60
N ASN A 421 -11.35 2.41 -17.47
CA ASN A 421 -12.10 3.65 -17.49
C ASN A 421 -13.61 3.47 -17.77
N THR A 422 -14.01 2.39 -18.44
CA THR A 422 -15.42 2.07 -18.77
C THR A 422 -16.17 1.36 -17.65
N LEU A 423 -15.49 1.05 -16.51
CA LEU A 423 -16.08 0.39 -15.36
C LEU A 423 -17.30 1.19 -14.86
N ASN A 424 -18.38 0.48 -14.49
CA ASN A 424 -19.57 1.09 -13.95
C ASN A 424 -19.27 2.02 -12.76
N PRO A 425 -19.84 3.23 -12.67
CA PRO A 425 -19.56 4.18 -11.59
C PRO A 425 -19.74 3.60 -10.19
N VAL A 426 -20.74 2.74 -9.96
CA VAL A 426 -20.92 2.06 -8.66
C VAL A 426 -19.73 1.17 -8.34
N LEU A 427 -19.22 0.42 -9.30
CA LEU A 427 -18.06 -0.44 -9.11
C LEU A 427 -16.78 0.36 -8.89
N LYS A 428 -16.64 1.54 -9.51
CA LYS A 428 -15.52 2.48 -9.21
C LYS A 428 -15.56 2.94 -7.76
N ILE A 429 -16.72 3.33 -7.25
CA ILE A 429 -16.89 3.72 -5.83
C ILE A 429 -16.56 2.54 -4.91
N VAL A 430 -17.08 1.35 -5.20
CA VAL A 430 -16.79 0.14 -4.42
C VAL A 430 -15.30 -0.18 -4.43
N SER A 431 -14.63 -0.03 -5.57
CA SER A 431 -13.19 -0.23 -5.71
C SER A 431 -12.38 0.79 -4.89
N VAL A 432 -12.75 2.08 -4.93
CA VAL A 432 -12.14 3.14 -4.12
C VAL A 432 -12.27 2.83 -2.63
N LEU A 433 -13.46 2.41 -2.19
CA LEU A 433 -13.68 2.01 -0.79
C LEU A 433 -12.84 0.77 -0.43
N ASN A 434 -12.71 -0.19 -1.33
CA ASN A 434 -11.94 -1.41 -1.11
C ASN A 434 -10.44 -1.12 -0.96
N MET A 435 -9.87 -0.28 -1.84
CA MET A 435 -8.47 0.19 -1.75
C MET A 435 -8.20 0.91 -0.42
N TRP A 436 -9.13 1.80 -0.03
CA TRP A 436 -9.03 2.57 1.22
C TRP A 436 -9.10 1.68 2.46
N VAL A 437 -10.05 0.73 2.50
CA VAL A 437 -10.21 -0.25 3.59
C VAL A 437 -8.98 -1.16 3.67
N GLY A 438 -8.47 -1.63 2.53
CA GLY A 438 -7.26 -2.46 2.46
C GLY A 438 -6.04 -1.77 3.05
N ARG A 439 -5.80 -0.52 2.66
CA ARG A 439 -4.65 0.28 3.12
C ARG A 439 -4.66 0.56 4.61
N LEU A 440 -5.82 0.86 5.18
CA LEU A 440 -5.99 1.17 6.60
C LEU A 440 -6.20 -0.07 7.48
N GLU A 441 -6.03 -1.26 6.93
CA GLU A 441 -6.19 -2.53 7.66
C GLU A 441 -7.58 -2.65 8.34
N ILE A 442 -8.65 -2.21 7.65
CA ILE A 442 -10.08 -2.41 7.97
C ILE A 442 -10.56 -1.70 9.24
N TYR A 443 -9.97 -1.96 10.41
CA TYR A 443 -10.46 -1.47 11.69
C TYR A 443 -10.63 0.05 11.79
N PRO A 444 -9.72 0.91 11.32
CA PRO A 444 -9.88 2.36 11.35
C PRO A 444 -11.13 2.84 10.62
N VAL A 445 -11.43 2.23 9.48
CA VAL A 445 -12.61 2.56 8.66
C VAL A 445 -13.89 2.12 9.36
N LEU A 446 -13.95 0.90 9.92
CA LEU A 446 -15.11 0.43 10.69
C LEU A 446 -15.37 1.26 11.94
N VAL A 447 -14.30 1.70 12.64
CA VAL A 447 -14.43 2.58 13.80
C VAL A 447 -15.00 3.94 13.39
N LEU A 448 -14.62 4.48 12.22
CA LEU A 448 -15.18 5.72 11.69
C LEU A 448 -16.69 5.59 11.47
N PHE A 449 -17.15 4.55 10.76
CA PHE A 449 -18.58 4.34 10.49
C PHE A 449 -19.39 4.14 11.78
N ARG A 450 -18.89 3.33 12.72
CA ARG A 450 -19.57 3.13 14.01
C ARG A 450 -19.64 4.42 14.84
N ALA A 451 -18.60 5.23 14.82
CA ALA A 451 -18.62 6.50 15.55
C ALA A 451 -19.66 7.46 14.95
N CYS A 452 -19.75 7.54 13.63
CA CYS A 452 -20.78 8.34 12.95
C CYS A 452 -22.20 7.87 13.34
N LEU A 453 -22.47 6.57 13.34
CA LEU A 453 -23.78 6.01 13.72
C LEU A 453 -24.13 6.27 15.19
N LEU A 454 -23.18 6.22 16.10
CA LEU A 454 -23.41 6.47 17.54
C LEU A 454 -23.67 7.95 17.84
N TYR A 455 -23.15 8.89 17.03
CA TYR A 455 -23.46 10.32 17.19
C TYR A 455 -24.85 10.70 16.63
N THR A 456 -25.42 9.89 15.76
CA THR A 456 -26.78 10.10 15.20
C THR A 456 -27.88 9.43 16.01
N SER A 457 -27.55 8.50 16.92
CA SER A 457 -28.53 7.93 17.85
C SER A 457 -28.68 8.84 19.08
N PRO A 458 -29.92 9.25 19.48
CA PRO A 458 -30.11 9.99 20.71
C PRO A 458 -29.55 9.16 21.88
N SER A 459 -28.70 9.81 22.70
CA SER A 459 -28.16 9.20 23.92
C SER A 459 -29.33 8.70 24.76
N PRO A 460 -29.38 7.43 25.16
CA PRO A 460 -30.32 7.03 26.18
C PRO A 460 -29.96 7.79 27.46
N ARG A 461 -30.91 8.57 27.97
CA ARG A 461 -30.85 9.26 29.24
C ARG A 461 -30.84 8.25 30.38
#